data_7eb9c46d4d8526c98c9bb8b7ef426ddc
#
_entry.id   7eb9c46d4d8526c98c9bb8b7ef426ddc
#
_cell.length_a   1.000
_cell.length_b   1.000
_cell.length_c   1.000
_cell.angle_alpha   90.00
_cell.angle_beta   90.00
_cell.angle_gamma   90.00
#
_symmetry.space_group_name_H-M   'P 1'
#
loop_
_entity.id
_entity.type
_entity.pdbx_description
1 polymer ?
#
loop_
_entity_poly.entity_id
_entity_poly.type
_entity_poly.pdbx_seq_one_letter_code
_entity_poly.pdbx_strand_id
1 'polypeptide(L)'
;VVEQVLPDYFKADYPKLIKLLEAYNQFEDSDQSPARLVHDVITARDITANDLSLLSFIEDELLLGQSYFEGFTNKRAAAKFSNNLYRSKGTLYSIQQFFRTFFGITPDVRYTKEDRFMVGEDDSRIGFDSQKFLTDDKLYQVFAILIKADIPVERWREAYKLFVHPAGMYFGGQVLLEATGSFNF
;
A
#
# COMPACT_ATOMS: atom_id res chain seq x y z
N VAL A 1 43.61 5.81 13.18
CA VAL A 1 43.59 4.35 12.90
C VAL A 1 44.75 3.98 11.99
N VAL A 2 45.06 4.77 10.93
CA VAL A 2 46.16 4.48 9.99
C VAL A 2 47.52 4.49 10.66
N GLU A 3 47.76 5.43 11.57
CA GLU A 3 48.97 5.51 12.33
C GLU A 3 49.25 4.32 13.25
N GLN A 4 48.23 3.58 13.64
CA GLN A 4 48.40 2.41 14.52
C GLN A 4 48.75 1.13 13.75
N VAL A 5 48.46 1.10 12.47
CA VAL A 5 48.66 -0.08 11.60
C VAL A 5 50.01 0.00 10.85
N LEU A 6 50.50 1.21 10.57
CA LEU A 6 51.72 1.41 9.80
C LEU A 6 52.98 1.27 10.69
N PRO A 7 54.04 0.62 10.18
CA PRO A 7 55.32 0.59 10.83
C PRO A 7 55.91 2.01 11.06
N ASP A 8 56.66 2.19 12.14
CA ASP A 8 57.16 3.52 12.58
C ASP A 8 58.04 4.23 11.56
N TYR A 9 58.79 3.52 10.75
CA TYR A 9 59.62 4.12 9.70
C TYR A 9 58.77 4.81 8.60
N PHE A 10 57.56 4.34 8.31
CA PHE A 10 56.70 5.05 7.36
C PHE A 10 56.15 6.36 7.94
N LYS A 11 55.98 6.43 9.25
CA LYS A 11 55.45 7.63 9.91
C LYS A 11 56.47 8.78 9.86
N ALA A 12 57.73 8.48 10.02
CA ALA A 12 58.80 9.47 10.02
C ALA A 12 59.14 9.97 8.62
N ASP A 13 59.27 9.05 7.65
CA ASP A 13 59.77 9.35 6.32
C ASP A 13 58.69 9.78 5.31
N TYR A 14 57.45 9.37 5.54
CA TYR A 14 56.37 9.58 4.56
C TYR A 14 55.09 10.18 5.14
N PRO A 15 55.11 11.37 5.75
CA PRO A 15 53.95 11.99 6.38
C PRO A 15 52.80 12.29 5.37
N LYS A 16 53.16 12.51 4.10
CA LYS A 16 52.18 12.72 3.04
C LYS A 16 51.39 11.44 2.70
N LEU A 17 52.03 10.28 2.80
CA LEU A 17 51.38 8.98 2.57
C LEU A 17 50.36 8.71 3.68
N ILE A 18 50.68 9.03 4.93
CA ILE A 18 49.73 8.85 6.03
C ILE A 18 48.47 9.69 5.82
N LYS A 19 48.65 10.98 5.47
CA LYS A 19 47.52 11.86 5.18
C LYS A 19 46.67 11.36 4.00
N LEU A 20 47.29 10.79 2.96
CA LEU A 20 46.57 10.20 1.83
C LEU A 20 45.76 8.99 2.27
N LEU A 21 46.34 8.10 3.08
CA LEU A 21 45.65 6.92 3.59
C LEU A 21 44.51 7.27 4.57
N GLU A 22 44.70 8.30 5.37
CA GLU A 22 43.62 8.80 6.24
C GLU A 22 42.48 9.40 5.44
N ALA A 23 42.80 10.21 4.42
CA ALA A 23 41.77 10.75 3.50
C ALA A 23 41.05 9.65 2.73
N TYR A 24 41.76 8.61 2.31
CA TYR A 24 41.18 7.45 1.65
C TYR A 24 40.23 6.67 2.59
N ASN A 25 40.65 6.39 3.83
CA ASN A 25 39.78 5.73 4.80
C ASN A 25 38.57 6.60 5.16
N GLN A 26 38.75 7.93 5.29
CA GLN A 26 37.61 8.84 5.48
C GLN A 26 36.64 8.81 4.30
N PHE A 27 37.15 8.69 3.06
CA PHE A 27 36.33 8.53 1.87
C PHE A 27 35.60 7.18 1.86
N GLU A 28 36.26 6.09 2.23
CA GLU A 28 35.63 4.74 2.34
C GLU A 28 34.53 4.71 3.40
N ASP A 29 34.66 5.47 4.48
CA ASP A 29 33.67 5.59 5.54
C ASP A 29 32.53 6.57 5.19
N SER A 30 32.68 7.32 4.10
CA SER A 30 31.69 8.31 3.66
C SER A 30 30.46 7.65 3.02
N ASP A 31 29.33 8.36 3.02
CA ASP A 31 28.11 7.92 2.35
C ASP A 31 28.25 7.82 0.82
N GLN A 32 29.31 8.40 0.25
CA GLN A 32 29.61 8.37 -1.19
C GLN A 32 30.66 7.32 -1.54
N SER A 33 31.05 6.46 -0.61
CA SER A 33 32.02 5.41 -0.88
C SER A 33 31.48 4.38 -1.86
N PRO A 34 32.32 3.82 -2.75
CA PRO A 34 31.90 2.78 -3.68
C PRO A 34 31.31 1.55 -2.98
N ALA A 35 31.86 1.18 -1.82
CA ALA A 35 31.37 0.05 -1.03
C ALA A 35 29.95 0.31 -0.53
N ARG A 36 29.66 1.52 -0.07
CA ARG A 36 28.32 1.91 0.39
C ARG A 36 27.31 1.96 -0.76
N LEU A 37 27.72 2.54 -1.90
CA LEU A 37 26.87 2.57 -3.09
C LEU A 37 26.51 1.16 -3.59
N VAL A 38 27.47 0.21 -3.57
CA VAL A 38 27.18 -1.20 -3.91
C VAL A 38 26.23 -1.83 -2.89
N HIS A 39 26.42 -1.56 -1.61
CA HIS A 39 25.51 -2.02 -0.56
C HIS A 39 24.10 -1.47 -0.76
N ASP A 40 23.97 -0.18 -1.08
CA ASP A 40 22.70 0.49 -1.32
C ASP A 40 21.98 -0.08 -2.55
N VAL A 41 22.70 -0.45 -3.61
CA VAL A 41 22.14 -1.15 -4.77
C VAL A 41 21.58 -2.52 -4.40
N ILE A 42 22.27 -3.25 -3.52
CA ILE A 42 21.80 -4.58 -3.06
C ILE A 42 20.56 -4.41 -2.17
N THR A 43 20.57 -3.44 -1.26
CA THR A 43 19.46 -3.17 -0.34
C THR A 43 18.29 -2.45 -1.01
N ALA A 44 18.53 -1.77 -2.14
CA ALA A 44 17.49 -1.07 -2.90
C ALA A 44 16.30 -1.97 -3.32
N ARG A 45 16.54 -3.27 -3.46
CA ARG A 45 15.49 -4.25 -3.76
C ARG A 45 14.62 -4.62 -2.56
N ASP A 46 15.09 -4.38 -1.36
CA ASP A 46 14.33 -4.66 -0.15
C ASP A 46 13.52 -3.45 0.28
N ILE A 47 12.21 -3.53 0.12
CA ILE A 47 11.25 -2.48 0.50
C ILE A 47 11.38 -2.09 1.99
N THR A 48 11.86 -3.00 2.83
CA THR A 48 12.01 -2.78 4.27
C THR A 48 13.29 -2.02 4.64
N ALA A 49 14.39 -2.31 3.95
CA ALA A 49 15.73 -1.83 4.28
C ALA A 49 16.16 -0.61 3.46
N ASN A 50 15.53 -0.36 2.32
CA ASN A 50 15.94 0.69 1.41
C ASN A 50 15.63 2.09 1.98
N ASP A 51 16.33 3.11 1.51
CA ASP A 51 16.05 4.51 1.84
C ASP A 51 14.74 4.99 1.20
N LEU A 52 14.09 5.99 1.83
CA LEU A 52 12.84 6.58 1.33
C LEU A 52 12.99 7.23 -0.04
N SER A 53 14.19 7.72 -0.36
CA SER A 53 14.50 8.29 -1.68
C SER A 53 14.43 7.26 -2.81
N LEU A 54 14.78 6.00 -2.52
CA LEU A 54 14.75 4.90 -3.49
C LEU A 54 13.36 4.24 -3.58
N LEU A 55 12.48 4.52 -2.61
CA LEU A 55 11.14 3.97 -2.60
C LEU A 55 10.32 4.40 -3.82
N SER A 56 10.56 5.60 -4.35
CA SER A 56 9.89 6.12 -5.56
C SER A 56 10.14 5.23 -6.80
N PHE A 57 11.35 4.68 -6.95
CA PHE A 57 11.66 3.77 -8.04
C PHE A 57 10.93 2.44 -7.90
N ILE A 58 10.78 1.94 -6.67
CA ILE A 58 10.00 0.74 -6.38
C ILE A 58 8.50 1.01 -6.60
N GLU A 59 8.02 2.17 -6.24
CA GLU A 59 6.65 2.62 -6.50
C GLU A 59 6.38 2.63 -8.01
N ASP A 60 7.25 3.19 -8.81
CA ASP A 60 7.12 3.22 -10.25
C ASP A 60 7.09 1.82 -10.87
N GLU A 61 7.95 0.91 -10.40
CA GLU A 61 7.99 -0.48 -10.87
C GLU A 61 6.75 -1.29 -10.47
N LEU A 62 6.35 -1.24 -9.21
CA LEU A 62 5.24 -2.04 -8.67
C LEU A 62 3.87 -1.46 -8.97
N LEU A 63 3.78 -0.16 -9.17
CA LEU A 63 2.52 0.57 -9.26
C LEU A 63 2.32 1.22 -10.62
N LEU A 64 3.17 0.89 -11.59
CA LEU A 64 3.08 1.39 -12.96
C LEU A 64 3.07 2.93 -13.04
N GLY A 65 3.91 3.59 -12.24
CA GLY A 65 4.04 5.05 -12.23
C GLY A 65 2.86 5.80 -11.61
N GLN A 66 2.07 5.14 -10.79
CA GLN A 66 0.91 5.75 -10.16
C GLN A 66 1.31 6.42 -8.84
N SER A 67 1.32 7.74 -8.82
CA SER A 67 1.69 8.57 -7.65
C SER A 67 0.60 8.66 -6.56
N TYR A 68 -0.34 7.73 -6.50
CA TYR A 68 -1.45 7.74 -5.54
C TYR A 68 -1.04 7.53 -4.08
N PHE A 69 0.23 7.24 -3.84
CA PHE A 69 0.75 7.01 -2.48
C PHE A 69 0.86 8.25 -1.60
N GLU A 70 0.73 9.43 -2.14
CA GLU A 70 0.78 10.66 -1.34
C GLU A 70 -0.33 10.74 -0.29
N GLY A 71 -1.46 10.06 -0.53
CA GLY A 71 -2.59 9.97 0.41
C GLY A 71 -2.52 8.81 1.39
N PHE A 72 -1.55 7.92 1.30
CA PHE A 72 -1.46 6.73 2.13
C PHE A 72 -0.69 6.99 3.42
N THR A 73 -1.19 6.44 4.52
CA THR A 73 -0.57 6.59 5.84
C THR A 73 0.81 5.94 5.90
N ASN A 74 1.04 4.86 5.16
CA ASN A 74 2.31 4.13 5.13
C ASN A 74 2.65 3.64 3.71
N LYS A 75 3.53 4.37 3.04
CA LYS A 75 3.98 4.07 1.68
C LYS A 75 4.67 2.70 1.54
N ARG A 76 5.51 2.32 2.51
CA ARG A 76 6.21 1.01 2.49
C ARG A 76 5.25 -0.16 2.62
N ALA A 77 4.27 -0.04 3.52
CA ALA A 77 3.24 -1.06 3.64
C ALA A 77 2.43 -1.18 2.35
N ALA A 78 2.09 -0.07 1.73
CA ALA A 78 1.39 -0.02 0.46
C ALA A 78 2.17 -0.75 -0.66
N ALA A 79 3.44 -0.43 -0.84
CA ALA A 79 4.31 -1.08 -1.82
C ALA A 79 4.44 -2.60 -1.56
N LYS A 80 4.63 -2.99 -0.31
CA LYS A 80 4.75 -4.41 0.08
C LYS A 80 3.46 -5.20 -0.17
N PHE A 81 2.31 -4.61 0.10
CA PHE A 81 1.02 -5.28 -0.09
C PHE A 81 0.49 -5.24 -1.51
N SER A 82 0.97 -4.32 -2.36
CA SER A 82 0.48 -4.16 -3.73
C SER A 82 0.46 -5.48 -4.53
N ASN A 83 1.53 -6.24 -4.46
CA ASN A 83 1.63 -7.53 -5.14
C ASN A 83 0.58 -8.55 -4.67
N ASN A 84 0.31 -8.60 -3.36
CA ASN A 84 -0.71 -9.48 -2.80
C ASN A 84 -2.12 -9.03 -3.20
N LEU A 85 -2.37 -7.72 -3.25
CA LEU A 85 -3.64 -7.16 -3.69
C LEU A 85 -3.92 -7.47 -5.17
N TYR A 86 -2.91 -7.36 -6.04
CA TYR A 86 -3.04 -7.72 -7.45
C TYR A 86 -3.35 -9.20 -7.64
N ARG A 87 -2.73 -10.10 -6.87
CA ARG A 87 -2.98 -11.54 -6.94
C ARG A 87 -4.36 -11.95 -6.45
N SER A 88 -4.88 -11.24 -5.45
CA SER A 88 -6.19 -11.52 -4.84
C SER A 88 -7.30 -10.57 -5.30
N LYS A 89 -7.07 -9.83 -6.37
CA LYS A 89 -7.96 -8.79 -6.89
C LYS A 89 -9.41 -9.28 -7.02
N GLY A 90 -10.37 -8.50 -6.51
CA GLY A 90 -11.80 -8.81 -6.57
C GLY A 90 -12.34 -9.69 -5.44
N THR A 91 -11.50 -10.19 -4.54
CA THR A 91 -11.97 -10.93 -3.37
C THR A 91 -12.32 -9.99 -2.22
N LEU A 92 -13.24 -10.42 -1.35
CA LEU A 92 -13.57 -9.69 -0.12
C LEU A 92 -12.32 -9.41 0.72
N TYR A 93 -11.43 -10.39 0.80
CA TYR A 93 -10.16 -10.26 1.51
C TYR A 93 -9.30 -9.11 0.96
N SER A 94 -9.14 -9.03 -0.37
CA SER A 94 -8.32 -7.95 -0.97
C SER A 94 -8.92 -6.57 -0.73
N ILE A 95 -10.26 -6.45 -0.77
CA ILE A 95 -10.95 -5.19 -0.48
C ILE A 95 -10.71 -4.76 0.98
N GLN A 96 -10.92 -5.66 1.93
CA GLN A 96 -10.70 -5.37 3.35
C GLN A 96 -9.24 -5.05 3.65
N GLN A 97 -8.29 -5.80 3.08
CA GLN A 97 -6.86 -5.54 3.28
C GLN A 97 -6.41 -4.22 2.66
N PHE A 98 -6.96 -3.85 1.53
CA PHE A 98 -6.71 -2.54 0.93
C PHE A 98 -7.07 -1.42 1.92
N PHE A 99 -8.29 -1.41 2.44
CA PHE A 99 -8.70 -0.36 3.36
C PHE A 99 -7.93 -0.37 4.67
N ARG A 100 -7.61 -1.55 5.22
CA ARG A 100 -6.79 -1.68 6.43
C ARG A 100 -5.38 -1.18 6.25
N THR A 101 -4.73 -1.52 5.13
CA THR A 101 -3.32 -1.19 4.89
C THR A 101 -3.14 0.28 4.52
N PHE A 102 -4.02 0.81 3.68
CA PHE A 102 -3.85 2.16 3.15
C PHE A 102 -4.52 3.24 4.00
N PHE A 103 -5.63 2.91 4.64
CA PHE A 103 -6.45 3.89 5.39
C PHE A 103 -6.63 3.55 6.86
N GLY A 104 -6.24 2.36 7.31
CA GLY A 104 -6.38 1.94 8.70
C GLY A 104 -7.81 1.63 9.16
N ILE A 105 -8.75 1.48 8.22
CA ILE A 105 -10.17 1.22 8.50
C ILE A 105 -10.62 -0.15 7.99
N THR A 106 -11.75 -0.62 8.52
CA THR A 106 -12.39 -1.84 8.04
C THR A 106 -13.73 -1.48 7.39
N PRO A 107 -13.86 -1.59 6.05
CA PRO A 107 -15.09 -1.28 5.37
C PRO A 107 -16.14 -2.39 5.55
N ASP A 108 -17.42 -2.02 5.47
CA ASP A 108 -18.51 -2.98 5.22
C ASP A 108 -18.65 -3.19 3.71
N VAL A 109 -18.50 -4.42 3.28
CA VAL A 109 -18.50 -4.79 1.85
C VAL A 109 -19.62 -5.78 1.57
N ARG A 110 -20.49 -5.44 0.65
CA ARG A 110 -21.60 -6.29 0.22
C ARG A 110 -21.58 -6.51 -1.29
N TYR A 111 -21.87 -7.72 -1.70
CA TYR A 111 -22.10 -8.04 -3.11
C TYR A 111 -23.59 -8.00 -3.39
N THR A 112 -24.01 -7.20 -4.36
CA THR A 112 -25.44 -7.05 -4.70
C THR A 112 -26.11 -8.35 -5.09
N LYS A 113 -25.37 -9.33 -5.60
CA LYS A 113 -25.88 -10.68 -5.90
C LYS A 113 -26.46 -11.40 -4.68
N GLU A 114 -25.99 -11.07 -3.47
CA GLU A 114 -26.43 -11.68 -2.19
C GLU A 114 -27.80 -11.12 -1.76
N ASP A 115 -28.11 -9.90 -2.17
CA ASP A 115 -29.39 -9.23 -1.87
C ASP A 115 -30.48 -9.55 -2.92
N ARG A 116 -30.20 -10.44 -3.86
CA ARG A 116 -31.17 -10.83 -4.91
C ARG A 116 -32.17 -11.86 -4.39
N PHE A 117 -33.43 -11.64 -4.67
CA PHE A 117 -34.46 -12.63 -4.39
C PHE A 117 -34.28 -13.89 -5.27
N MET A 118 -34.18 -15.05 -4.66
CA MET A 118 -34.10 -16.35 -5.33
C MET A 118 -35.21 -17.28 -4.82
N VAL A 119 -35.93 -17.89 -5.73
CA VAL A 119 -37.00 -18.84 -5.39
C VAL A 119 -36.39 -20.11 -4.81
N GLY A 120 -36.83 -20.51 -3.60
CA GLY A 120 -36.34 -21.71 -2.92
C GLY A 120 -35.20 -21.48 -1.94
N GLU A 121 -34.78 -20.25 -1.70
CA GLU A 121 -33.82 -19.88 -0.67
C GLU A 121 -34.56 -19.51 0.61
N ASP A 122 -34.09 -20.02 1.77
CA ASP A 122 -34.78 -19.85 3.06
C ASP A 122 -34.98 -18.40 3.49
N ASP A 123 -34.03 -17.52 3.11
CA ASP A 123 -34.08 -16.09 3.40
C ASP A 123 -34.83 -15.24 2.37
N SER A 124 -35.33 -15.86 1.30
CA SER A 124 -36.03 -15.14 0.24
C SER A 124 -37.53 -15.08 0.52
N ARG A 125 -37.97 -13.99 1.18
CA ARG A 125 -39.37 -13.72 1.52
C ARG A 125 -39.93 -12.58 0.66
N ILE A 126 -41.16 -12.71 0.20
CA ILE A 126 -41.88 -11.61 -0.46
C ILE A 126 -42.79 -10.96 0.60
N GLY A 127 -42.64 -9.66 0.79
CA GLY A 127 -43.42 -8.91 1.76
C GLY A 127 -42.81 -7.58 2.13
N PHE A 128 -43.47 -6.86 3.04
CA PHE A 128 -43.01 -5.54 3.50
C PHE A 128 -41.62 -5.57 4.18
N ASP A 129 -41.27 -6.69 4.84
CA ASP A 129 -40.01 -6.89 5.53
C ASP A 129 -38.93 -7.54 4.64
N SER A 130 -39.16 -7.66 3.35
CA SER A 130 -38.20 -8.26 2.43
C SER A 130 -37.00 -7.31 2.23
N GLN A 131 -35.81 -7.80 2.54
CA GLN A 131 -34.56 -7.08 2.25
C GLN A 131 -33.99 -7.40 0.87
N LYS A 132 -34.52 -8.44 0.22
CA LYS A 132 -34.07 -8.90 -1.10
C LYS A 132 -34.90 -8.26 -2.21
N PHE A 133 -34.24 -7.90 -3.31
CA PHE A 133 -34.87 -7.23 -4.43
C PHE A 133 -35.08 -8.16 -5.64
N LEU A 134 -36.09 -7.89 -6.43
CA LEU A 134 -36.30 -8.53 -7.73
C LEU A 134 -35.41 -7.83 -8.78
N THR A 135 -34.72 -8.62 -9.60
CA THR A 135 -33.85 -8.07 -10.66
C THR A 135 -34.67 -7.65 -11.87
N ASP A 136 -34.40 -6.46 -12.39
CA ASP A 136 -34.94 -5.91 -13.64
C ASP A 136 -34.06 -6.21 -14.85
N ASP A 137 -33.33 -7.33 -14.87
CA ASP A 137 -32.34 -7.72 -15.88
C ASP A 137 -31.17 -6.72 -16.08
N LYS A 138 -30.93 -5.82 -15.14
CA LYS A 138 -29.84 -4.87 -15.21
C LYS A 138 -28.58 -5.46 -14.58
N LEU A 139 -27.49 -5.48 -15.34
CA LEU A 139 -26.23 -6.11 -14.94
C LEU A 139 -25.65 -5.52 -13.63
N TYR A 140 -25.83 -4.24 -13.36
CA TYR A 140 -25.32 -3.62 -12.12
C TYR A 140 -26.03 -4.12 -10.85
N GLN A 141 -27.25 -4.65 -10.96
CA GLN A 141 -27.96 -5.21 -9.81
C GLN A 141 -27.37 -6.54 -9.35
N VAL A 142 -26.70 -7.26 -10.23
CA VAL A 142 -26.10 -8.57 -9.93
C VAL A 142 -24.59 -8.47 -9.77
N PHE A 143 -23.95 -7.61 -10.57
CA PHE A 143 -22.50 -7.51 -10.64
C PHE A 143 -22.00 -6.19 -10.06
N ALA A 144 -22.49 -5.80 -8.89
CA ALA A 144 -21.97 -4.64 -8.18
C ALA A 144 -21.42 -5.01 -6.80
N ILE A 145 -20.45 -4.23 -6.38
CA ILE A 145 -19.86 -4.27 -5.04
C ILE A 145 -20.21 -2.97 -4.34
N LEU A 146 -20.87 -3.06 -3.20
CA LEU A 146 -21.20 -1.92 -2.36
C LEU A 146 -20.19 -1.84 -1.23
N ILE A 147 -19.53 -0.70 -1.09
CA ILE A 147 -18.50 -0.46 -0.07
C ILE A 147 -18.95 0.71 0.79
N LYS A 148 -19.11 0.46 2.10
CA LYS A 148 -19.39 1.48 3.10
C LYS A 148 -18.13 1.72 3.91
N ALA A 149 -17.64 2.94 3.92
CA ALA A 149 -16.42 3.33 4.63
C ALA A 149 -16.60 4.70 5.28
N ASP A 150 -15.85 4.95 6.35
CA ASP A 150 -15.88 6.21 7.11
C ASP A 150 -15.11 7.34 6.42
N ILE A 151 -14.60 7.10 5.22
CA ILE A 151 -13.82 8.07 4.44
C ILE A 151 -14.59 8.49 3.19
N PRO A 152 -14.46 9.75 2.76
CA PRO A 152 -15.03 10.23 1.50
C PRO A 152 -14.59 9.37 0.31
N VAL A 153 -15.54 9.05 -0.57
CA VAL A 153 -15.33 8.15 -1.72
C VAL A 153 -14.24 8.67 -2.66
N GLU A 154 -14.12 9.97 -2.80
CA GLU A 154 -13.15 10.64 -3.67
C GLU A 154 -11.71 10.30 -3.31
N ARG A 155 -11.41 10.10 -2.01
CA ARG A 155 -10.05 9.81 -1.54
C ARG A 155 -9.54 8.42 -1.91
N TRP A 156 -10.43 7.44 -2.02
CA TRP A 156 -10.02 6.05 -2.23
C TRP A 156 -10.48 5.45 -3.55
N ARG A 157 -11.43 6.08 -4.24
CA ARG A 157 -12.07 5.56 -5.46
C ARG A 157 -11.08 5.15 -6.54
N GLU A 158 -10.13 6.00 -6.86
CA GLU A 158 -9.17 5.74 -7.94
C GLU A 158 -8.17 4.65 -7.56
N ALA A 159 -7.60 4.73 -6.36
CA ALA A 159 -6.72 3.71 -5.83
C ALA A 159 -7.43 2.33 -5.74
N TYR A 160 -8.68 2.31 -5.28
CA TYR A 160 -9.48 1.10 -5.22
C TYR A 160 -9.68 0.48 -6.61
N LYS A 161 -10.05 1.27 -7.62
CA LYS A 161 -10.22 0.80 -8.99
C LYS A 161 -8.95 0.19 -9.56
N LEU A 162 -7.82 0.78 -9.26
CA LEU A 162 -6.53 0.32 -9.75
C LEU A 162 -6.09 -0.98 -9.09
N PHE A 163 -6.09 -1.02 -7.76
CA PHE A 163 -5.46 -2.11 -6.99
C PHE A 163 -6.36 -3.32 -6.77
N VAL A 164 -7.65 -3.09 -6.55
CA VAL A 164 -8.51 -4.12 -5.96
C VAL A 164 -9.75 -4.42 -6.79
N HIS A 165 -10.29 -3.43 -7.51
CA HIS A 165 -11.54 -3.60 -8.23
C HIS A 165 -11.43 -4.61 -9.37
N PRO A 166 -12.28 -5.64 -9.41
CA PRO A 166 -12.27 -6.61 -10.50
C PRO A 166 -12.85 -6.02 -11.78
N ALA A 167 -12.28 -6.40 -12.92
CA ALA A 167 -12.81 -6.00 -14.22
C ALA A 167 -14.22 -6.57 -14.44
N GLY A 168 -15.11 -5.76 -14.99
CA GLY A 168 -16.47 -6.18 -15.32
C GLY A 168 -17.50 -6.08 -14.18
N MET A 169 -17.10 -5.64 -13.00
CA MET A 169 -18.03 -5.33 -11.90
C MET A 169 -18.27 -3.83 -11.78
N TYR A 170 -19.48 -3.47 -11.34
CA TYR A 170 -19.79 -2.10 -10.93
C TYR A 170 -19.43 -1.92 -9.46
N PHE A 171 -19.19 -0.69 -9.03
CA PHE A 171 -19.01 -0.42 -7.60
C PHE A 171 -19.82 0.81 -7.18
N GLY A 172 -20.38 0.74 -5.96
CA GLY A 172 -21.01 1.85 -5.26
C GLY A 172 -20.30 2.11 -3.95
N GLY A 173 -19.84 3.35 -3.73
CA GLY A 173 -19.27 3.79 -2.48
C GLY A 173 -20.30 4.57 -1.65
N GLN A 174 -20.41 4.25 -0.36
CA GLN A 174 -21.22 4.99 0.61
C GLN A 174 -20.34 5.43 1.77
N VAL A 175 -20.61 6.63 2.29
CA VAL A 175 -19.93 7.13 3.49
C VAL A 175 -20.80 6.83 4.71
N LEU A 176 -20.20 6.16 5.71
CA LEU A 176 -20.85 5.99 7.03
C LEU A 176 -20.58 7.26 7.84
N LEU A 177 -21.61 8.05 8.10
CA LEU A 177 -21.55 9.13 9.06
C LEU A 177 -22.19 8.67 10.36
N GLU A 178 -21.37 8.24 11.32
CA GLU A 178 -21.83 8.02 12.69
C GLU A 178 -21.90 9.37 13.40
N ALA A 179 -23.09 9.94 13.45
CA ALA A 179 -23.35 11.10 14.29
C ALA A 179 -23.53 10.63 15.74
N THR A 180 -22.46 10.59 16.52
CA THR A 180 -22.54 10.47 17.98
C THR A 180 -23.00 11.81 18.57
N GLY A 181 -24.28 12.09 18.48
CA GLY A 181 -24.94 13.18 19.20
C GLY A 181 -25.17 12.76 20.65
N SER A 182 -24.31 13.16 21.57
CA SER A 182 -24.64 13.12 22.99
C SER A 182 -25.67 14.22 23.28
N PHE A 183 -26.92 13.86 23.31
CA PHE A 183 -27.94 14.75 23.87
C PHE A 183 -27.81 14.71 25.40
N ASN A 184 -27.18 15.70 25.99
CA ASN A 184 -27.29 15.96 27.42
C ASN A 184 -28.65 16.66 27.63
N PHE A 185 -29.58 15.96 28.27
CA PHE A 185 -30.80 16.54 28.84
C PHE A 185 -30.52 17.02 30.27
#